data_b9ef496f3733ab406b503d5b5ea20886
#
_entry.id   b9ef496f3733ab406b503d5b5ea20886
#
_cell.length_a   1.000
_cell.length_b   1.000
_cell.length_c   1.000
_cell.angle_alpha   90.00
_cell.angle_beta   90.00
_cell.angle_gamma   90.00
#
_symmetry.space_group_name_H-M   'P 1'
#
loop_
_entity.id
_entity.type
_entity.pdbx_description
1 polymer ?
#
loop_
_entity_poly.entity_id
_entity_poly.type
_entity_poly.pdbx_seq_one_letter_code
_entity_poly.pdbx_strand_id
1 'polypeptide(L)'
;MKKLLAMVLAAVMVLSLCSCATAEETVALRVWVGDNADLPWINSVIENFKAAHPEKTYDISVDIQAEGDCSKRVLNDTEAAADVFTFADDQFNSLMNAEALQQVMVDADEIIAANGGANAGAVQASTGADGNLYAYPATADNGYFMFYNKEYFTEEDVQTLDGMLAKAAAAGKYVGFPMSDAWYLYSFFQGAGLDMYVTEDGVTNTCNWNATDTEITGVQVVEALLAITSNPGFLDANSDPFVAGVKDGSIIAGVSGTWNAKVAQEAWGENYAACKLPTYTVAGKQVQMASFAGFKLVGVNPYSQNMYDAMLFAEFMTNEENQISRFELRGQGPSNVNAAASEKVQAAPAIAALAAQSAFSTVQRVGNKYWDPAAALGKILVNGNPDGIELQTLLDNAVAGITAAGDM
;
A
#
# COMPACT_ATOMS: atom_id res chain seq x y z
N MET A 1 -45.37 43.44 47.99
CA MET A 1 -45.74 42.89 46.65
C MET A 1 -44.73 43.25 45.57
N LYS A 2 -44.30 44.51 45.37
CA LYS A 2 -43.32 44.92 44.32
C LYS A 2 -41.91 44.25 44.45
N LYS A 3 -41.43 44.05 45.70
CA LYS A 3 -40.13 43.39 45.93
C LYS A 3 -40.16 41.86 45.71
N LEU A 4 -41.29 41.23 45.94
CA LEU A 4 -41.49 39.77 45.69
C LEU A 4 -41.60 39.51 44.19
N LEU A 5 -42.24 40.41 43.45
CA LEU A 5 -42.37 40.31 41.98
C LEU A 5 -41.00 40.48 41.28
N ALA A 6 -40.12 41.36 41.77
CA ALA A 6 -38.80 41.59 41.26
C ALA A 6 -37.86 40.40 41.50
N MET A 7 -37.99 39.68 42.64
CA MET A 7 -37.20 38.44 42.90
C MET A 7 -37.68 37.27 42.06
N VAL A 8 -38.96 37.14 41.76
CA VAL A 8 -39.50 36.08 40.89
C VAL A 8 -39.07 36.33 39.42
N LEU A 9 -39.09 37.56 38.94
CA LEU A 9 -38.61 37.92 37.61
C LEU A 9 -37.07 37.69 37.47
N ALA A 10 -36.29 38.01 38.51
CA ALA A 10 -34.85 37.73 38.51
C ALA A 10 -34.53 36.24 38.54
N ALA A 11 -35.30 35.44 39.29
CA ALA A 11 -35.14 33.97 39.31
C ALA A 11 -35.56 33.29 37.98
N VAL A 12 -36.58 33.81 37.30
CA VAL A 12 -36.97 33.33 35.95
C VAL A 12 -35.96 33.72 34.89
N MET A 13 -35.32 34.90 34.96
CA MET A 13 -34.25 35.28 34.05
C MET A 13 -32.95 34.48 34.28
N VAL A 14 -32.62 34.08 35.51
CA VAL A 14 -31.48 33.26 35.81
C VAL A 14 -31.71 31.79 35.38
N LEU A 15 -32.95 31.28 35.48
CA LEU A 15 -33.34 29.97 35.00
C LEU A 15 -33.46 29.90 33.45
N SER A 16 -33.73 31.03 32.77
CA SER A 16 -33.76 31.09 31.31
C SER A 16 -32.38 31.23 30.67
N LEU A 17 -31.35 31.61 31.45
CA LEU A 17 -29.95 31.66 31.00
C LEU A 17 -29.18 30.31 31.16
N CYS A 18 -29.75 29.34 31.87
CA CYS A 18 -29.18 28.00 32.06
C CYS A 18 -29.71 26.93 31.11
N SER A 19 -30.55 27.26 30.13
CA SER A 19 -31.07 26.31 29.14
C SER A 19 -30.75 26.70 27.69
N CYS A 20 -29.64 27.37 27.45
CA CYS A 20 -28.93 27.14 26.19
C CYS A 20 -28.16 25.83 26.36
N ALA A 21 -28.85 24.69 26.32
CA ALA A 21 -28.25 23.50 25.80
C ALA A 21 -27.90 23.87 24.36
N THR A 22 -26.65 24.26 24.10
CA THR A 22 -26.08 24.22 22.77
C THR A 22 -26.37 22.80 22.30
N ALA A 23 -27.15 22.62 21.24
CA ALA A 23 -27.22 21.35 20.57
C ALA A 23 -25.76 20.95 20.38
N GLU A 24 -25.35 19.83 20.97
CA GLU A 24 -24.01 19.29 20.78
C GLU A 24 -23.85 19.16 19.29
N GLU A 25 -22.92 19.93 18.71
CA GLU A 25 -22.68 19.93 17.28
C GLU A 25 -22.16 18.55 16.92
N THR A 26 -22.95 17.78 16.18
CA THR A 26 -22.52 16.47 15.70
C THR A 26 -21.65 16.65 14.47
N VAL A 27 -20.39 16.27 14.56
CA VAL A 27 -19.44 16.28 13.47
C VAL A 27 -19.54 14.96 12.71
N ALA A 28 -19.98 15.01 11.45
CA ALA A 28 -20.04 13.85 10.58
C ALA A 28 -18.77 13.74 9.74
N LEU A 29 -18.10 12.58 9.76
CA LEU A 29 -16.95 12.29 8.92
C LEU A 29 -17.15 10.99 8.15
N ARG A 30 -16.70 10.96 6.90
CA ARG A 30 -16.59 9.73 6.09
C ARG A 30 -15.13 9.37 5.94
N VAL A 31 -14.81 8.11 6.17
CA VAL A 31 -13.45 7.58 6.14
C VAL A 31 -13.37 6.43 5.17
N TRP A 32 -12.37 6.42 4.28
CA TRP A 32 -12.06 5.27 3.43
C TRP A 32 -10.79 4.58 3.91
N VAL A 33 -10.87 3.24 4.06
CA VAL A 33 -9.73 2.36 4.37
C VAL A 33 -9.57 1.28 3.31
N GLY A 34 -8.40 0.65 3.24
CA GLY A 34 -7.97 -0.17 2.13
C GLY A 34 -8.77 -1.43 1.88
N ASP A 35 -9.12 -2.16 2.93
CA ASP A 35 -9.86 -3.42 2.83
C ASP A 35 -10.68 -3.75 4.09
N ASN A 36 -11.50 -4.82 4.01
CA ASN A 36 -12.34 -5.27 5.13
C ASN A 36 -11.54 -5.70 6.37
N ALA A 37 -10.29 -6.12 6.21
CA ALA A 37 -9.45 -6.53 7.33
C ALA A 37 -8.95 -5.33 8.14
N ASP A 38 -9.06 -4.10 7.62
CA ASP A 38 -8.79 -2.87 8.37
C ASP A 38 -9.92 -2.49 9.34
N LEU A 39 -11.14 -3.03 9.16
CA LEU A 39 -12.31 -2.66 9.97
C LEU A 39 -12.11 -2.83 11.49
N PRO A 40 -11.51 -3.92 12.01
CA PRO A 40 -11.26 -4.04 13.45
C PRO A 40 -10.35 -2.94 13.99
N TRP A 41 -9.32 -2.57 13.22
CA TRP A 41 -8.40 -1.51 13.59
C TRP A 41 -9.08 -0.14 13.55
N ILE A 42 -9.67 0.24 12.42
CA ILE A 42 -10.25 1.58 12.27
C ILE A 42 -11.43 1.82 13.22
N ASN A 43 -12.24 0.80 13.52
CA ASN A 43 -13.29 0.92 14.52
C ASN A 43 -12.73 1.20 15.92
N SER A 44 -11.60 0.56 16.30
CA SER A 44 -10.92 0.86 17.56
C SER A 44 -10.37 2.30 17.58
N VAL A 45 -9.79 2.75 16.46
CA VAL A 45 -9.31 4.14 16.31
C VAL A 45 -10.47 5.13 16.51
N ILE A 46 -11.61 4.88 15.89
CA ILE A 46 -12.81 5.75 16.01
C ILE A 46 -13.29 5.85 17.45
N GLU A 47 -13.40 4.73 18.16
CA GLU A 47 -13.85 4.73 19.56
C GLU A 47 -12.84 5.45 20.48
N ASN A 48 -11.54 5.25 20.26
CA ASN A 48 -10.49 5.93 20.99
C ASN A 48 -10.47 7.44 20.69
N PHE A 49 -10.69 7.83 19.43
CA PHE A 49 -10.79 9.23 19.03
C PHE A 49 -11.98 9.92 19.72
N LYS A 50 -13.17 9.31 19.71
CA LYS A 50 -14.34 9.83 20.41
C LYS A 50 -14.10 9.96 21.90
N ALA A 51 -13.39 9.02 22.51
CA ALA A 51 -13.05 9.07 23.94
C ALA A 51 -12.00 10.17 24.25
N ALA A 52 -11.09 10.48 23.33
CA ALA A 52 -10.09 11.53 23.45
C ALA A 52 -10.68 12.94 23.23
N HIS A 53 -11.81 13.04 22.50
CA HIS A 53 -12.48 14.31 22.15
C HIS A 53 -13.93 14.36 22.66
N PRO A 54 -14.16 14.27 23.99
CA PRO A 54 -15.50 14.22 24.56
C PRO A 54 -16.27 15.56 24.48
N GLU A 55 -15.62 16.63 24.04
CA GLU A 55 -16.22 17.95 23.86
C GLU A 55 -17.13 18.06 22.62
N LYS A 56 -17.06 17.08 21.72
CA LYS A 56 -17.90 17.00 20.53
C LYS A 56 -18.53 15.62 20.38
N THR A 57 -19.65 15.57 19.69
CA THR A 57 -20.26 14.31 19.27
C THR A 57 -19.81 14.00 17.83
N TYR A 58 -19.20 12.82 17.61
CA TYR A 58 -18.74 12.40 16.29
C TYR A 58 -19.58 11.27 15.71
N ASP A 59 -20.02 11.43 14.46
CA ASP A 59 -20.62 10.38 13.62
C ASP A 59 -19.63 10.06 12.49
N ILE A 60 -18.84 8.99 12.67
CA ILE A 60 -17.78 8.61 11.74
C ILE A 60 -18.18 7.31 11.03
N SER A 61 -18.40 7.40 9.73
CA SER A 61 -18.71 6.26 8.87
C SER A 61 -17.47 5.79 8.12
N VAL A 62 -17.38 4.47 7.87
CA VAL A 62 -16.25 3.84 7.18
C VAL A 62 -16.73 3.10 5.95
N ASP A 63 -16.10 3.35 4.80
CA ASP A 63 -16.28 2.60 3.57
C ASP A 63 -14.94 1.98 3.12
N ILE A 64 -15.01 0.91 2.34
CA ILE A 64 -13.84 0.24 1.80
C ILE A 64 -13.52 0.82 0.42
N GLN A 65 -12.27 1.27 0.30
CA GLN A 65 -11.70 1.73 -0.97
C GLN A 65 -10.25 1.27 -1.08
N ALA A 66 -9.97 0.38 -2.04
CA ALA A 66 -8.62 -0.12 -2.26
C ALA A 66 -7.61 1.03 -2.43
N GLU A 67 -6.54 1.00 -1.67
CA GLU A 67 -5.54 2.08 -1.60
C GLU A 67 -4.87 2.33 -2.95
N GLY A 68 -4.67 1.29 -3.78
CA GLY A 68 -4.09 1.40 -5.12
C GLY A 68 -5.00 2.07 -6.16
N ASP A 69 -6.31 2.17 -5.90
CA ASP A 69 -7.28 2.81 -6.80
C ASP A 69 -7.93 4.06 -6.19
N CYS A 70 -7.45 4.49 -5.02
CA CYS A 70 -8.08 5.57 -4.27
C CYS A 70 -8.14 6.89 -5.06
N SER A 71 -7.04 7.28 -5.72
CA SER A 71 -7.00 8.51 -6.52
C SER A 71 -8.05 8.51 -7.62
N LYS A 72 -8.26 7.41 -8.35
CA LYS A 72 -9.31 7.31 -9.38
C LYS A 72 -10.69 7.58 -8.79
N ARG A 73 -10.95 7.08 -7.57
CA ARG A 73 -12.22 7.28 -6.87
C ARG A 73 -12.40 8.71 -6.41
N VAL A 74 -11.35 9.31 -5.81
CA VAL A 74 -11.35 10.71 -5.38
C VAL A 74 -11.56 11.65 -6.58
N LEU A 75 -10.79 11.45 -7.66
CA LEU A 75 -10.81 12.31 -8.85
C LEU A 75 -12.07 12.16 -9.71
N ASN A 76 -12.83 11.08 -9.54
CA ASN A 76 -14.11 10.93 -10.19
C ASN A 76 -15.17 11.95 -9.67
N ASP A 77 -15.12 12.26 -8.36
CA ASP A 77 -15.96 13.28 -7.73
C ASP A 77 -15.32 13.69 -6.41
N THR A 78 -14.46 14.71 -6.45
CA THR A 78 -13.67 15.15 -5.28
C THR A 78 -14.57 15.70 -4.18
N GLU A 79 -15.65 16.43 -4.51
CA GLU A 79 -16.57 16.98 -3.50
C GLU A 79 -17.36 15.88 -2.78
N ALA A 80 -17.66 14.77 -3.47
CA ALA A 80 -18.37 13.61 -2.92
C ALA A 80 -17.43 12.55 -2.33
N ALA A 81 -16.12 12.70 -2.42
CA ALA A 81 -15.15 11.78 -1.83
C ALA A 81 -15.19 11.81 -0.30
N ALA A 82 -14.59 10.81 0.37
CA ALA A 82 -14.49 10.77 1.82
C ALA A 82 -13.71 11.97 2.38
N ASP A 83 -13.99 12.37 3.63
CA ASP A 83 -13.28 13.44 4.33
C ASP A 83 -11.83 13.04 4.62
N VAL A 84 -11.61 11.76 4.96
CA VAL A 84 -10.30 11.16 5.24
C VAL A 84 -10.19 9.86 4.45
N PHE A 85 -9.06 9.63 3.78
CA PHE A 85 -8.88 8.43 2.97
C PHE A 85 -7.43 7.93 2.96
N THR A 86 -7.26 6.60 2.93
CA THR A 86 -5.96 5.95 2.77
C THR A 86 -5.64 5.74 1.29
N PHE A 87 -4.38 5.92 0.91
CA PHE A 87 -3.92 5.73 -0.46
C PHE A 87 -2.44 5.33 -0.53
N ALA A 88 -2.04 4.71 -1.64
CA ALA A 88 -0.65 4.39 -1.93
C ALA A 88 0.09 5.63 -2.47
N ASP A 89 1.33 5.81 -2.09
CA ASP A 89 2.10 7.04 -2.32
C ASP A 89 2.40 7.36 -3.79
N ASP A 90 2.30 6.41 -4.70
CA ASP A 90 2.39 6.62 -6.16
C ASP A 90 1.26 7.52 -6.69
N GLN A 91 0.14 7.61 -5.95
CA GLN A 91 -1.00 8.42 -6.32
C GLN A 91 -0.91 9.88 -5.84
N PHE A 92 0.10 10.17 -5.01
CA PHE A 92 0.26 11.49 -4.39
C PHE A 92 0.28 12.63 -5.43
N ASN A 93 1.08 12.49 -6.48
CA ASN A 93 1.21 13.53 -7.51
C ASN A 93 -0.11 13.74 -8.28
N SER A 94 -0.84 12.68 -8.60
CA SER A 94 -2.16 12.79 -9.27
C SER A 94 -3.17 13.54 -8.40
N LEU A 95 -3.19 13.27 -7.09
CA LEU A 95 -4.05 13.95 -6.14
C LEU A 95 -3.64 15.42 -5.94
N MET A 96 -2.32 15.69 -5.86
CA MET A 96 -1.78 17.06 -5.76
C MET A 96 -2.09 17.90 -6.98
N ASN A 97 -1.89 17.37 -8.18
CA ASN A 97 -2.16 18.07 -9.44
C ASN A 97 -3.65 18.44 -9.60
N ALA A 98 -4.53 17.66 -9.00
CA ALA A 98 -5.96 17.90 -8.98
C ALA A 98 -6.44 18.74 -7.76
N GLU A 99 -5.50 19.25 -6.95
CA GLU A 99 -5.81 19.96 -5.71
C GLU A 99 -6.77 19.19 -4.77
N ALA A 100 -6.61 17.85 -4.74
CA ALA A 100 -7.49 16.94 -4.01
C ALA A 100 -6.95 16.54 -2.61
N LEU A 101 -5.86 17.16 -2.16
CA LEU A 101 -5.28 16.96 -0.84
C LEU A 101 -5.22 18.29 -0.07
N GLN A 102 -5.74 18.27 1.15
CA GLN A 102 -5.61 19.38 2.09
C GLN A 102 -4.20 19.42 2.67
N GLN A 103 -3.57 20.60 2.69
CA GLN A 103 -2.33 20.80 3.41
C GLN A 103 -2.49 20.46 4.90
N VAL A 104 -1.52 19.76 5.48
CA VAL A 104 -1.45 19.51 6.92
C VAL A 104 -1.10 20.79 7.64
N MET A 105 -2.06 21.36 8.37
CA MET A 105 -1.93 22.67 9.02
C MET A 105 -1.75 22.57 10.53
N VAL A 106 -2.03 21.39 11.12
CA VAL A 106 -1.95 21.13 12.55
C VAL A 106 -0.77 20.20 12.79
N ASP A 107 0.11 20.53 13.71
CA ASP A 107 1.24 19.72 14.21
C ASP A 107 2.17 19.14 13.13
N ALA A 108 2.26 19.80 11.95
CA ALA A 108 3.05 19.31 10.81
C ALA A 108 4.51 19.00 11.16
N ASP A 109 5.18 19.88 11.95
CA ASP A 109 6.57 19.68 12.37
C ASP A 109 6.71 18.46 13.32
N GLU A 110 5.72 18.23 14.17
CA GLU A 110 5.68 17.07 15.08
C GLU A 110 5.46 15.78 14.29
N ILE A 111 4.57 15.78 13.31
CA ILE A 111 4.34 14.66 12.40
C ILE A 111 5.61 14.33 11.61
N ILE A 112 6.29 15.34 11.06
CA ILE A 112 7.56 15.18 10.36
C ILE A 112 8.61 14.54 11.28
N ALA A 113 8.77 15.06 12.50
CA ALA A 113 9.72 14.54 13.47
C ALA A 113 9.42 13.09 13.86
N ALA A 114 8.15 12.78 14.14
CA ALA A 114 7.69 11.44 14.51
C ALA A 114 7.89 10.38 13.41
N ASN A 115 8.02 10.81 12.15
CA ASN A 115 8.25 9.93 11.00
C ASN A 115 9.70 9.99 10.47
N GLY A 116 10.66 10.44 11.30
CA GLY A 116 12.09 10.37 11.00
C GLY A 116 12.69 11.64 10.40
N GLY A 117 11.96 12.73 10.37
CA GLY A 117 12.40 14.03 9.87
C GLY A 117 12.18 14.24 8.37
N ALA A 118 12.45 15.44 7.89
CA ALA A 118 12.15 15.87 6.52
C ALA A 118 12.82 15.03 5.41
N ASN A 119 13.90 14.32 5.72
CA ASN A 119 14.61 13.46 4.76
C ASN A 119 14.13 11.99 4.78
N ALA A 120 13.21 11.63 5.66
CA ALA A 120 12.65 10.28 5.70
C ALA A 120 11.75 10.04 4.47
N GLY A 121 11.84 8.82 3.91
CA GLY A 121 11.10 8.48 2.69
C GLY A 121 9.59 8.68 2.80
N ALA A 122 8.99 8.31 3.93
CA ALA A 122 7.56 8.49 4.17
C ALA A 122 7.13 9.96 4.22
N VAL A 123 8.00 10.82 4.80
CA VAL A 123 7.78 12.28 4.85
C VAL A 123 7.93 12.88 3.46
N GLN A 124 8.99 12.53 2.73
CA GLN A 124 9.19 12.98 1.34
C GLN A 124 8.04 12.57 0.43
N ALA A 125 7.50 11.35 0.64
CA ALA A 125 6.34 10.85 -0.11
C ALA A 125 5.06 11.63 0.14
N SER A 126 4.97 12.34 1.28
CA SER A 126 3.82 13.12 1.73
C SER A 126 3.97 14.63 1.52
N THR A 127 5.14 15.07 1.00
CA THR A 127 5.51 16.49 0.88
C THR A 127 5.35 16.97 -0.55
N GLY A 128 4.65 18.10 -0.72
CA GLY A 128 4.47 18.76 -2.01
C GLY A 128 5.74 19.48 -2.48
N ALA A 129 5.73 19.92 -3.73
CA ALA A 129 6.85 20.66 -4.33
C ALA A 129 7.14 22.01 -3.63
N ASP A 130 6.19 22.55 -2.90
CA ASP A 130 6.31 23.77 -2.09
C ASP A 130 6.98 23.53 -0.72
N GLY A 131 7.31 22.26 -0.40
CA GLY A 131 7.91 21.86 0.86
C GLY A 131 6.94 21.63 2.02
N ASN A 132 5.64 21.79 1.80
CA ASN A 132 4.60 21.54 2.80
C ASN A 132 4.10 20.08 2.77
N LEU A 133 3.63 19.61 3.93
CA LEU A 133 3.04 18.28 4.07
C LEU A 133 1.57 18.31 3.62
N TYR A 134 1.16 17.32 2.78
CA TYR A 134 -0.21 17.21 2.26
C TYR A 134 -0.87 15.85 2.56
N ALA A 135 -0.16 14.98 3.23
CA ALA A 135 -0.69 13.72 3.73
C ALA A 135 0.04 13.29 4.99
N TYR A 136 -0.58 12.40 5.75
CA TYR A 136 -0.05 11.86 6.99
C TYR A 136 0.60 10.51 6.69
N PRO A 137 1.90 10.30 6.99
CA PRO A 137 2.55 9.00 6.85
C PRO A 137 1.89 7.94 7.74
N ALA A 138 1.49 6.81 7.18
CA ALA A 138 0.78 5.77 7.90
C ALA A 138 1.56 4.45 7.98
N THR A 139 2.17 4.02 6.87
CA THR A 139 3.06 2.86 6.85
C THR A 139 4.29 3.12 6.00
N ALA A 140 5.37 2.34 6.26
CA ALA A 140 6.61 2.35 5.49
C ALA A 140 6.90 0.94 4.94
N ASP A 141 5.88 0.19 4.56
CA ASP A 141 5.96 -1.22 4.23
C ASP A 141 5.23 -1.59 2.92
N ASN A 142 4.92 -0.61 2.08
CA ASN A 142 4.27 -0.85 0.80
C ASN A 142 5.27 -1.44 -0.22
N GLY A 143 5.64 -2.68 0.02
CA GLY A 143 6.54 -3.48 -0.79
C GLY A 143 6.16 -4.96 -0.68
N TYR A 144 6.84 -5.81 -1.44
CA TYR A 144 6.56 -7.24 -1.47
C TYR A 144 7.83 -8.07 -1.38
N PHE A 145 7.66 -9.28 -0.88
CA PHE A 145 8.71 -10.24 -0.59
C PHE A 145 8.14 -11.66 -0.65
N MET A 146 8.92 -12.68 -0.33
CA MET A 146 8.51 -14.09 -0.38
C MET A 146 8.11 -14.58 1.01
N PHE A 147 6.89 -15.10 1.15
CA PHE A 147 6.47 -15.96 2.26
C PHE A 147 6.74 -17.41 1.93
N TYR A 148 7.08 -18.24 2.93
CA TYR A 148 7.25 -19.69 2.72
C TYR A 148 6.96 -20.49 3.97
N ASN A 149 6.51 -21.73 3.76
CA ASN A 149 6.26 -22.71 4.81
C ASN A 149 7.51 -23.59 5.01
N LYS A 150 8.12 -23.52 6.20
CA LYS A 150 9.33 -24.30 6.58
C LYS A 150 9.12 -25.81 6.59
N GLU A 151 7.88 -26.30 6.55
CA GLU A 151 7.60 -27.73 6.37
C GLU A 151 8.09 -28.22 5.00
N TYR A 152 8.07 -27.36 3.99
CA TYR A 152 8.42 -27.71 2.60
C TYR A 152 9.77 -27.13 2.17
N PHE A 153 10.21 -26.00 2.74
CA PHE A 153 11.39 -25.29 2.29
C PHE A 153 12.35 -24.98 3.42
N THR A 154 13.64 -25.22 3.17
CA THR A 154 14.74 -24.69 4.01
C THR A 154 15.14 -23.29 3.55
N GLU A 155 15.99 -22.60 4.31
CA GLU A 155 16.56 -21.31 3.93
C GLU A 155 17.41 -21.37 2.64
N GLU A 156 18.01 -22.51 2.34
CA GLU A 156 18.76 -22.73 1.10
C GLU A 156 17.80 -22.86 -0.10
N ASP A 157 16.69 -23.57 0.07
CA ASP A 157 15.71 -23.81 -0.99
C ASP A 157 15.06 -22.52 -1.52
N VAL A 158 14.88 -21.51 -0.64
CA VAL A 158 14.23 -20.25 -0.99
C VAL A 158 15.16 -19.22 -1.64
N GLN A 159 16.41 -19.59 -1.93
CA GLN A 159 17.35 -18.69 -2.60
C GLN A 159 17.04 -18.54 -4.10
N THR A 160 16.41 -19.55 -4.73
CA THR A 160 16.09 -19.54 -6.15
C THR A 160 14.63 -19.90 -6.41
N LEU A 161 13.96 -19.13 -7.26
CA LEU A 161 12.58 -19.40 -7.67
C LEU A 161 12.45 -20.74 -8.40
N ASP A 162 13.43 -21.07 -9.26
CA ASP A 162 13.45 -22.34 -9.99
C ASP A 162 13.44 -23.54 -9.05
N GLY A 163 14.26 -23.50 -7.99
CA GLY A 163 14.31 -24.55 -6.96
C GLY A 163 13.00 -24.65 -6.18
N MET A 164 12.41 -23.53 -5.81
CA MET A 164 11.12 -23.46 -5.12
C MET A 164 10.01 -24.08 -5.98
N LEU A 165 9.93 -23.71 -7.26
CA LEU A 165 8.94 -24.22 -8.20
C LEU A 165 9.07 -25.74 -8.39
N ALA A 166 10.30 -26.25 -8.54
CA ALA A 166 10.55 -27.68 -8.67
C ALA A 166 10.09 -28.46 -7.42
N LYS A 167 10.37 -27.95 -6.22
CA LYS A 167 9.92 -28.56 -4.96
C LYS A 167 8.40 -28.52 -4.80
N ALA A 168 7.77 -27.39 -5.10
CA ALA A 168 6.32 -27.25 -5.06
C ALA A 168 5.64 -28.24 -6.03
N ALA A 169 6.11 -28.32 -7.27
CA ALA A 169 5.63 -29.28 -8.27
C ALA A 169 5.76 -30.73 -7.78
N ALA A 170 6.90 -31.11 -7.21
CA ALA A 170 7.12 -32.45 -6.65
C ALA A 170 6.18 -32.79 -5.49
N ALA A 171 5.77 -31.77 -4.72
CA ALA A 171 4.80 -31.92 -3.63
C ALA A 171 3.32 -31.83 -4.09
N GLY A 172 3.06 -31.58 -5.37
CA GLY A 172 1.72 -31.31 -5.90
C GLY A 172 1.11 -30.03 -5.32
N LYS A 173 1.94 -29.02 -5.07
CA LYS A 173 1.63 -27.73 -4.48
C LYS A 173 2.13 -26.59 -5.36
N TYR A 174 1.91 -25.35 -4.92
CA TYR A 174 2.24 -24.17 -5.70
C TYR A 174 3.09 -23.16 -4.93
N VAL A 175 3.92 -22.45 -5.69
CA VAL A 175 4.45 -21.12 -5.34
C VAL A 175 3.55 -20.08 -6.01
N GLY A 176 2.88 -19.26 -5.21
CA GLY A 176 2.02 -18.17 -5.70
C GLY A 176 2.86 -16.95 -6.07
N PHE A 177 2.77 -16.52 -7.32
CA PHE A 177 3.42 -15.27 -7.76
C PHE A 177 2.46 -14.50 -8.68
N PRO A 178 2.00 -13.29 -8.31
CA PRO A 178 0.98 -12.57 -9.09
C PRO A 178 1.59 -11.88 -10.32
N MET A 179 2.08 -12.69 -11.27
CA MET A 179 2.81 -12.22 -12.45
C MET A 179 1.92 -11.47 -13.46
N SER A 180 0.61 -11.72 -13.46
CA SER A 180 -0.34 -10.98 -14.29
C SER A 180 -0.60 -9.54 -13.82
N ASP A 181 -0.08 -9.17 -12.64
CA ASP A 181 -0.17 -7.84 -12.08
C ASP A 181 1.13 -7.07 -12.35
N ALA A 182 1.00 -5.87 -12.92
CA ALA A 182 2.10 -5.00 -13.30
C ALA A 182 3.06 -4.69 -12.13
N TRP A 183 2.52 -4.56 -10.90
CA TRP A 183 3.30 -4.24 -9.71
C TRP A 183 4.36 -5.31 -9.41
N TYR A 184 4.01 -6.57 -9.60
CA TYR A 184 4.91 -7.70 -9.36
C TYR A 184 5.73 -8.09 -10.61
N LEU A 185 5.18 -7.90 -11.81
CA LEU A 185 5.90 -8.16 -13.07
C LEU A 185 7.20 -7.35 -13.18
N TYR A 186 7.20 -6.12 -12.65
CA TYR A 186 8.37 -5.24 -12.52
C TYR A 186 9.62 -5.95 -11.99
N SER A 187 9.46 -6.88 -11.06
CA SER A 187 10.56 -7.56 -10.36
C SER A 187 11.57 -8.23 -11.29
N PHE A 188 11.10 -8.79 -12.37
CA PHE A 188 11.91 -9.57 -13.30
C PHE A 188 12.71 -8.66 -14.22
N PHE A 189 12.05 -7.67 -14.81
CA PHE A 189 12.70 -6.74 -15.72
C PHE A 189 13.71 -5.85 -15.01
N GLN A 190 13.34 -5.23 -13.91
CA GLN A 190 14.25 -4.39 -13.13
C GLN A 190 15.41 -5.20 -12.55
N GLY A 191 15.18 -6.41 -12.09
CA GLY A 191 16.23 -7.33 -11.63
C GLY A 191 17.22 -7.67 -12.73
N ALA A 192 16.77 -7.76 -13.97
CA ALA A 192 17.61 -7.99 -15.15
C ALA A 192 18.34 -6.73 -15.66
N GLY A 193 18.14 -5.57 -15.03
CA GLY A 193 18.72 -4.29 -15.43
C GLY A 193 17.98 -3.62 -16.58
N LEU A 194 16.69 -3.96 -16.76
CA LEU A 194 15.82 -3.31 -17.71
C LEU A 194 14.95 -2.29 -16.96
N ASP A 195 15.27 -1.03 -17.12
CA ASP A 195 14.74 0.07 -16.33
C ASP A 195 13.34 0.51 -16.76
N MET A 196 12.56 0.93 -15.79
CA MET A 196 11.32 1.67 -15.96
C MET A 196 11.19 2.70 -14.83
N TYR A 197 11.05 3.97 -15.17
CA TYR A 197 10.91 5.06 -14.21
C TYR A 197 10.09 6.21 -14.80
N VAL A 198 9.53 7.05 -13.92
CA VAL A 198 8.84 8.28 -14.32
C VAL A 198 9.86 9.38 -14.60
N THR A 199 9.61 10.20 -15.62
CA THR A 199 10.44 11.37 -15.97
C THR A 199 10.20 12.52 -14.96
N GLU A 200 10.97 13.58 -15.09
CA GLU A 200 10.90 14.76 -14.19
C GLU A 200 9.53 15.44 -14.19
N ASP A 201 8.71 15.22 -15.23
CA ASP A 201 7.33 15.73 -15.29
C ASP A 201 6.35 15.03 -14.34
N GLY A 202 6.78 13.89 -13.73
CA GLY A 202 5.98 13.12 -12.78
C GLY A 202 4.82 12.30 -13.39
N VAL A 203 4.65 12.31 -14.72
CA VAL A 203 3.52 11.67 -15.41
C VAL A 203 3.93 10.77 -16.58
N THR A 204 5.04 11.07 -17.27
CA THR A 204 5.53 10.30 -18.41
C THR A 204 6.54 9.24 -17.95
N ASN A 205 6.45 8.04 -18.50
CA ASN A 205 7.41 6.96 -18.18
C ASN A 205 8.49 6.83 -19.24
N THR A 206 9.69 6.46 -18.80
CA THR A 206 10.74 5.88 -19.61
C THR A 206 10.83 4.39 -19.33
N CYS A 207 10.92 3.55 -20.37
CA CYS A 207 10.96 2.10 -20.25
C CYS A 207 11.83 1.52 -21.37
N ASN A 208 12.78 0.62 -21.03
CA ASN A 208 13.63 -0.07 -21.99
C ASN A 208 13.42 -1.60 -21.98
N TRP A 209 12.27 -2.09 -21.54
CA TRP A 209 11.98 -3.52 -21.47
C TRP A 209 12.09 -4.25 -22.83
N ASN A 210 12.03 -3.53 -23.94
CA ASN A 210 12.20 -4.05 -25.29
C ASN A 210 13.63 -3.94 -25.83
N ALA A 211 14.61 -3.55 -24.98
CA ALA A 211 16.00 -3.37 -25.42
C ALA A 211 16.62 -4.69 -25.91
N THR A 212 17.40 -4.61 -26.99
CA THR A 212 18.07 -5.75 -27.64
C THR A 212 19.58 -5.69 -27.50
N ASP A 213 20.15 -4.59 -26.97
CA ASP A 213 21.58 -4.32 -26.86
C ASP A 213 22.08 -4.27 -25.40
N THR A 214 21.27 -4.77 -24.45
CA THR A 214 21.59 -4.93 -23.03
C THR A 214 22.24 -6.27 -22.75
N GLU A 215 22.89 -6.42 -21.58
CA GLU A 215 23.50 -7.70 -21.15
C GLU A 215 22.48 -8.83 -21.07
N ILE A 216 21.27 -8.54 -20.56
CA ILE A 216 20.10 -9.41 -20.61
C ILE A 216 19.02 -8.65 -21.37
N THR A 217 18.54 -9.19 -22.46
CA THR A 217 17.54 -8.53 -23.31
C THR A 217 16.12 -8.78 -22.79
N GLY A 218 15.16 -7.94 -23.18
CA GLY A 218 13.76 -8.14 -22.82
C GLY A 218 13.22 -9.48 -23.30
N VAL A 219 13.58 -9.92 -24.50
CA VAL A 219 13.18 -11.23 -25.03
C VAL A 219 13.64 -12.36 -24.11
N GLN A 220 14.89 -12.33 -23.63
CA GLN A 220 15.40 -13.34 -22.70
C GLN A 220 14.65 -13.33 -21.37
N VAL A 221 14.23 -12.16 -20.87
CA VAL A 221 13.36 -12.09 -19.67
C VAL A 221 12.01 -12.75 -19.96
N VAL A 222 11.36 -12.43 -21.07
CA VAL A 222 10.06 -13.02 -21.45
C VAL A 222 10.17 -14.54 -21.65
N GLU A 223 11.25 -15.05 -22.26
CA GLU A 223 11.51 -16.50 -22.35
C GLU A 223 11.61 -17.16 -20.97
N ALA A 224 12.32 -16.52 -20.02
CA ALA A 224 12.40 -17.00 -18.65
C ALA A 224 11.03 -17.00 -17.96
N LEU A 225 10.23 -15.95 -18.15
CA LEU A 225 8.88 -15.86 -17.60
C LEU A 225 7.94 -16.93 -18.16
N LEU A 226 7.99 -17.21 -19.45
CA LEU A 226 7.23 -18.31 -20.07
C LEU A 226 7.66 -19.69 -19.52
N ALA A 227 8.94 -19.89 -19.24
CA ALA A 227 9.43 -21.10 -18.60
C ALA A 227 8.91 -21.23 -17.15
N ILE A 228 8.89 -20.13 -16.37
CA ILE A 228 8.35 -20.08 -15.01
C ILE A 228 6.85 -20.39 -15.03
N THR A 229 6.08 -19.73 -15.89
CA THR A 229 4.62 -19.90 -15.93
C THR A 229 4.17 -21.26 -16.43
N SER A 230 5.00 -21.95 -17.22
CA SER A 230 4.75 -23.32 -17.66
C SER A 230 5.09 -24.39 -16.60
N ASN A 231 5.75 -24.01 -15.50
CA ASN A 231 6.11 -24.95 -14.43
C ASN A 231 4.87 -25.37 -13.64
N PRO A 232 4.61 -26.69 -13.44
CA PRO A 232 3.43 -27.15 -12.70
C PRO A 232 3.40 -26.71 -11.21
N GLY A 233 4.50 -26.22 -10.65
CA GLY A 233 4.57 -25.64 -9.31
C GLY A 233 4.28 -24.12 -9.27
N PHE A 234 4.03 -23.48 -10.42
CA PHE A 234 3.67 -22.06 -10.49
C PHE A 234 2.15 -21.86 -10.41
N LEU A 235 1.75 -20.82 -9.71
CA LEU A 235 0.37 -20.33 -9.72
C LEU A 235 0.36 -18.80 -9.79
N ASP A 236 -0.33 -18.23 -10.79
CA ASP A 236 -0.64 -16.81 -10.81
C ASP A 236 -1.69 -16.52 -9.75
N ALA A 237 -1.26 -16.00 -8.61
CA ALA A 237 -2.11 -15.84 -7.43
C ALA A 237 -1.96 -14.43 -6.85
N ASN A 238 -2.86 -13.53 -7.24
CA ASN A 238 -3.00 -12.21 -6.63
C ASN A 238 -3.99 -12.28 -5.46
N SER A 239 -3.91 -11.37 -4.49
CA SER A 239 -4.81 -11.16 -3.34
C SER A 239 -5.66 -12.37 -2.90
N ASP A 240 -6.90 -12.48 -3.39
CA ASP A 240 -7.85 -13.51 -2.96
C ASP A 240 -7.41 -14.94 -3.29
N PRO A 241 -6.93 -15.27 -4.52
CA PRO A 241 -6.33 -16.57 -4.81
C PRO A 241 -5.15 -16.93 -3.92
N PHE A 242 -4.28 -15.95 -3.59
CA PHE A 242 -3.17 -16.18 -2.66
C PHE A 242 -3.70 -16.54 -1.26
N VAL A 243 -4.61 -15.74 -0.70
CA VAL A 243 -5.22 -15.98 0.62
C VAL A 243 -5.93 -17.33 0.67
N ALA A 244 -6.70 -17.67 -0.35
CA ALA A 244 -7.40 -18.95 -0.44
C ALA A 244 -6.42 -20.13 -0.48
N GLY A 245 -5.40 -20.06 -1.34
CA GLY A 245 -4.42 -21.13 -1.50
C GLY A 245 -3.50 -21.33 -0.29
N VAL A 246 -3.18 -20.26 0.46
CA VAL A 246 -2.47 -20.35 1.75
C VAL A 246 -3.34 -21.05 2.78
N LYS A 247 -4.64 -20.70 2.88
CA LYS A 247 -5.57 -21.30 3.86
C LYS A 247 -5.90 -22.76 3.58
N ASP A 248 -6.04 -23.16 2.33
CA ASP A 248 -6.35 -24.54 1.95
C ASP A 248 -5.08 -25.41 1.81
N GLY A 249 -3.90 -24.81 1.94
CA GLY A 249 -2.60 -25.48 1.88
C GLY A 249 -2.17 -25.87 0.47
N SER A 250 -2.79 -25.35 -0.59
CA SER A 250 -2.33 -25.55 -1.97
C SER A 250 -1.14 -24.64 -2.30
N ILE A 251 -1.08 -23.42 -1.75
CA ILE A 251 0.08 -22.53 -1.82
C ILE A 251 0.95 -22.74 -0.58
N ILE A 252 2.20 -23.13 -0.78
CA ILE A 252 3.19 -23.40 0.28
C ILE A 252 4.32 -22.36 0.32
N ALA A 253 4.39 -21.48 -0.66
CA ALA A 253 5.18 -20.27 -0.69
C ALA A 253 4.53 -19.28 -1.66
N GLY A 254 4.81 -17.97 -1.50
CA GLY A 254 4.34 -17.02 -2.50
C GLY A 254 4.70 -15.58 -2.17
N VAL A 255 4.62 -14.76 -3.20
CA VAL A 255 4.95 -13.34 -3.12
C VAL A 255 3.71 -12.53 -2.72
N SER A 256 3.87 -11.74 -1.67
CA SER A 256 2.88 -10.77 -1.22
C SER A 256 3.55 -9.76 -0.29
N GLY A 257 2.78 -8.84 0.27
CA GLY A 257 3.27 -7.85 1.23
C GLY A 257 2.80 -8.12 2.66
N THR A 258 3.16 -7.21 3.56
CA THR A 258 2.86 -7.31 5.00
C THR A 258 1.37 -7.45 5.31
N TRP A 259 0.48 -6.98 4.45
CA TRP A 259 -0.98 -7.10 4.57
C TRP A 259 -1.49 -8.55 4.60
N ASN A 260 -0.72 -9.51 4.08
CA ASN A 260 -1.02 -10.94 4.13
C ASN A 260 -0.19 -11.71 5.17
N ALA A 261 0.66 -11.04 5.95
CA ALA A 261 1.52 -11.69 6.95
C ALA A 261 0.71 -12.49 8.00
N LYS A 262 -0.38 -11.91 8.49
CA LYS A 262 -1.27 -12.58 9.46
C LYS A 262 -1.91 -13.84 8.90
N VAL A 263 -2.37 -13.80 7.65
CA VAL A 263 -2.97 -14.97 6.97
C VAL A 263 -1.96 -16.12 6.86
N ALA A 264 -0.73 -15.81 6.42
CA ALA A 264 0.33 -16.83 6.31
C ALA A 264 0.73 -17.36 7.69
N GLN A 265 0.85 -16.50 8.71
CA GLN A 265 1.17 -16.90 10.07
C GLN A 265 0.09 -17.79 10.69
N GLU A 266 -1.17 -17.47 10.51
CA GLU A 266 -2.29 -18.28 11.01
C GLU A 266 -2.37 -19.64 10.34
N ALA A 267 -2.12 -19.70 9.01
CA ALA A 267 -2.20 -20.95 8.25
C ALA A 267 -1.01 -21.88 8.51
N TRP A 268 0.21 -21.35 8.67
CA TRP A 268 1.43 -22.15 8.78
C TRP A 268 1.99 -22.25 10.21
N GLY A 269 1.49 -21.45 11.16
CA GLY A 269 1.89 -21.50 12.57
C GLY A 269 3.40 -21.34 12.74
N GLU A 270 4.04 -22.30 13.42
CA GLU A 270 5.49 -22.31 13.68
C GLU A 270 6.34 -22.50 12.41
N ASN A 271 5.72 -22.98 11.32
CA ASN A 271 6.38 -23.14 10.03
C ASN A 271 6.35 -21.86 9.18
N TYR A 272 5.66 -20.80 9.63
CA TYR A 272 5.66 -19.51 8.97
C TYR A 272 7.06 -18.91 8.91
N ALA A 273 7.46 -18.46 7.71
CA ALA A 273 8.68 -17.70 7.48
C ALA A 273 8.52 -16.75 6.29
N ALA A 274 9.44 -15.80 6.20
CA ALA A 274 9.52 -14.86 5.10
C ALA A 274 10.99 -14.55 4.77
N CYS A 275 11.27 -14.24 3.51
CA CYS A 275 12.59 -13.82 3.03
C CYS A 275 12.45 -12.81 1.90
N LYS A 276 13.55 -12.14 1.52
CA LYS A 276 13.58 -11.34 0.30
C LYS A 276 13.15 -12.17 -0.91
N LEU A 277 12.80 -11.55 -2.01
CA LEU A 277 12.56 -12.25 -3.26
C LEU A 277 13.77 -13.12 -3.64
N PRO A 278 13.55 -14.37 -4.12
CA PRO A 278 14.61 -15.23 -4.60
C PRO A 278 15.24 -14.68 -5.89
N THR A 279 16.32 -15.32 -6.33
CA THR A 279 16.81 -15.14 -7.70
C THR A 279 15.97 -15.98 -8.68
N TYR A 280 16.04 -15.66 -9.95
CA TYR A 280 15.46 -16.46 -11.04
C TYR A 280 16.49 -16.67 -12.16
N THR A 281 16.34 -17.73 -12.93
CA THR A 281 17.23 -18.03 -14.05
C THR A 281 16.79 -17.27 -15.30
N VAL A 282 17.68 -16.42 -15.81
CA VAL A 282 17.51 -15.73 -17.09
C VAL A 282 18.84 -15.70 -17.85
N ALA A 283 18.84 -15.97 -19.14
CA ALA A 283 20.05 -16.07 -19.98
C ALA A 283 21.18 -16.94 -19.37
N GLY A 284 20.80 -18.02 -18.65
CA GLY A 284 21.74 -18.93 -17.99
C GLY A 284 22.38 -18.38 -16.70
N LYS A 285 21.92 -17.25 -16.18
CA LYS A 285 22.40 -16.62 -14.94
C LYS A 285 21.32 -16.60 -13.87
N GLN A 286 21.73 -16.63 -12.61
CA GLN A 286 20.86 -16.31 -11.48
C GLN A 286 20.81 -14.81 -11.25
N VAL A 287 19.63 -14.22 -11.37
CA VAL A 287 19.41 -12.79 -11.26
C VAL A 287 18.49 -12.50 -10.08
N GLN A 288 18.90 -11.60 -9.20
CA GLN A 288 18.11 -11.16 -8.06
C GLN A 288 16.89 -10.37 -8.54
N MET A 289 15.70 -10.80 -8.16
CA MET A 289 14.49 -10.04 -8.44
C MET A 289 14.49 -8.72 -7.65
N ALA A 290 14.11 -7.64 -8.30
CA ALA A 290 13.87 -6.35 -7.69
C ALA A 290 12.44 -6.25 -7.15
N SER A 291 12.07 -5.13 -6.55
CA SER A 291 10.69 -4.84 -6.17
C SER A 291 10.42 -3.35 -6.17
N PHE A 292 9.15 -2.97 -6.22
CA PHE A 292 8.76 -1.68 -5.73
C PHE A 292 8.84 -1.63 -4.21
N ALA A 293 9.07 -0.44 -3.66
CA ALA A 293 8.91 -0.08 -2.27
C ALA A 293 8.12 1.23 -2.21
N GLY A 294 7.40 1.45 -1.13
CA GLY A 294 6.62 2.67 -0.98
C GLY A 294 6.02 2.81 0.40
N PHE A 295 5.06 3.68 0.46
CA PHE A 295 4.39 4.12 1.68
C PHE A 295 2.88 4.11 1.48
N LYS A 296 2.15 3.95 2.58
CA LYS A 296 0.72 4.27 2.58
C LYS A 296 0.52 5.54 3.37
N LEU A 297 -0.33 6.37 2.86
CA LEU A 297 -0.58 7.72 3.33
C LEU A 297 -2.05 7.89 3.67
N VAL A 298 -2.35 8.84 4.55
CA VAL A 298 -3.70 9.30 4.85
C VAL A 298 -3.85 10.72 4.34
N GLY A 299 -4.80 10.94 3.44
CA GLY A 299 -5.16 12.24 2.91
C GLY A 299 -6.42 12.80 3.55
N VAL A 300 -6.53 14.10 3.58
CA VAL A 300 -7.74 14.84 3.95
C VAL A 300 -8.27 15.57 2.73
N ASN A 301 -9.57 15.44 2.50
CA ASN A 301 -10.26 16.06 1.38
C ASN A 301 -10.41 17.57 1.62
N PRO A 302 -9.93 18.46 0.71
CA PRO A 302 -10.06 19.90 0.85
C PRO A 302 -11.52 20.40 0.82
N TYR A 303 -12.46 19.58 0.34
CA TYR A 303 -13.90 19.90 0.31
C TYR A 303 -14.67 19.40 1.54
N SER A 304 -13.98 18.83 2.54
CA SER A 304 -14.61 18.41 3.79
C SER A 304 -15.31 19.58 4.47
N GLN A 305 -16.56 19.38 4.86
CA GLN A 305 -17.33 20.38 5.61
C GLN A 305 -16.85 20.51 7.07
N ASN A 306 -16.12 19.50 7.55
CA ASN A 306 -15.55 19.41 8.90
C ASN A 306 -14.02 19.31 8.84
N MET A 307 -13.39 20.16 8.03
CA MET A 307 -11.96 20.14 7.69
C MET A 307 -11.03 19.98 8.90
N TYR A 308 -11.23 20.78 9.94
CA TYR A 308 -10.39 20.74 11.13
C TYR A 308 -10.50 19.38 11.85
N ASP A 309 -11.71 18.89 12.01
CA ASP A 309 -11.95 17.59 12.65
C ASP A 309 -11.45 16.42 11.79
N ALA A 310 -11.51 16.53 10.46
CA ALA A 310 -10.92 15.58 9.54
C ALA A 310 -9.38 15.52 9.66
N MET A 311 -8.72 16.67 9.81
CA MET A 311 -7.27 16.72 10.07
C MET A 311 -6.91 16.13 11.42
N LEU A 312 -7.64 16.44 12.48
CA LEU A 312 -7.43 15.85 13.81
C LEU A 312 -7.60 14.32 13.78
N PHE A 313 -8.62 13.83 13.05
CA PHE A 313 -8.84 12.39 12.92
C PHE A 313 -7.73 11.71 12.11
N ALA A 314 -7.26 12.32 11.02
CA ALA A 314 -6.16 11.78 10.21
C ALA A 314 -4.84 11.71 11.01
N GLU A 315 -4.53 12.74 11.79
CA GLU A 315 -3.38 12.73 12.71
C GLU A 315 -3.52 11.63 13.76
N PHE A 316 -4.67 11.58 14.45
CA PHE A 316 -4.95 10.55 15.45
C PHE A 316 -4.83 9.14 14.88
N MET A 317 -5.39 8.91 13.68
CA MET A 317 -5.32 7.63 12.96
C MET A 317 -3.88 7.19 12.67
N THR A 318 -2.95 8.15 12.51
CA THR A 318 -1.55 7.91 12.12
C THR A 318 -0.54 8.15 13.24
N ASN A 319 -0.98 8.39 14.47
CA ASN A 319 -0.09 8.54 15.62
C ASN A 319 0.61 7.22 16.00
N GLU A 320 1.60 7.29 16.88
CA GLU A 320 2.41 6.13 17.32
C GLU A 320 1.55 4.96 17.81
N GLU A 321 0.59 5.24 18.71
CA GLU A 321 -0.27 4.21 19.33
C GLU A 321 -1.11 3.46 18.28
N ASN A 322 -1.72 4.21 17.36
CA ASN A 322 -2.59 3.65 16.33
C ASN A 322 -1.80 2.94 15.22
N GLN A 323 -0.57 3.35 14.93
CA GLN A 323 0.32 2.60 14.04
C GLN A 323 0.79 1.29 14.69
N ILE A 324 1.09 1.27 16.01
CA ILE A 324 1.36 0.02 16.76
C ILE A 324 0.15 -0.90 16.73
N SER A 325 -1.05 -0.38 17.02
CA SER A 325 -2.30 -1.14 16.96
C SER A 325 -2.56 -1.71 15.56
N ARG A 326 -2.29 -0.94 14.50
CA ARG A 326 -2.39 -1.40 13.12
C ARG A 326 -1.42 -2.55 12.84
N PHE A 327 -0.17 -2.43 13.31
CA PHE A 327 0.79 -3.52 13.19
C PHE A 327 0.31 -4.78 13.92
N GLU A 328 -0.16 -4.66 15.16
CA GLU A 328 -0.65 -5.81 15.94
C GLU A 328 -1.84 -6.52 15.28
N LEU A 329 -2.77 -5.77 14.70
CA LEU A 329 -3.97 -6.30 14.06
C LEU A 329 -3.76 -6.72 12.60
N ARG A 330 -2.88 -6.02 11.87
CA ARG A 330 -2.71 -6.18 10.42
C ARG A 330 -1.33 -6.66 10.00
N GLY A 331 -0.32 -6.55 10.84
CA GLY A 331 1.08 -6.85 10.50
C GLY A 331 1.75 -5.80 9.62
N GLN A 332 1.11 -4.65 9.40
CA GLN A 332 1.60 -3.58 8.52
C GLN A 332 2.65 -2.72 9.23
N GLY A 333 3.80 -2.50 8.58
CA GLY A 333 4.96 -1.83 9.15
C GLY A 333 4.76 -0.33 9.33
N PRO A 334 4.97 0.20 10.55
CA PRO A 334 4.78 1.61 10.84
C PRO A 334 5.75 2.53 10.09
N SER A 335 5.31 3.75 9.75
CA SER A 335 6.18 4.85 9.34
C SER A 335 6.72 5.65 10.54
N ASN A 336 5.98 5.70 11.66
CA ASN A 336 6.41 6.31 12.89
C ASN A 336 7.65 5.58 13.45
N VAL A 337 8.74 6.33 13.72
CA VAL A 337 10.04 5.74 14.07
C VAL A 337 10.03 5.02 15.41
N ASN A 338 9.26 5.48 16.39
CA ASN A 338 9.14 4.82 17.70
C ASN A 338 8.33 3.52 17.56
N ALA A 339 7.22 3.56 16.84
CA ALA A 339 6.42 2.38 16.57
C ALA A 339 7.23 1.34 15.77
N ALA A 340 7.98 1.76 14.76
CA ALA A 340 8.86 0.89 13.98
C ALA A 340 9.98 0.27 14.82
N ALA A 341 10.51 0.98 15.81
CA ALA A 341 11.56 0.50 16.71
C ALA A 341 11.05 -0.45 17.81
N SER A 342 9.74 -0.65 17.94
CA SER A 342 9.20 -1.56 18.96
C SER A 342 9.68 -3.00 18.73
N GLU A 343 9.92 -3.73 19.83
CA GLU A 343 10.42 -5.12 19.79
C GLU A 343 9.52 -6.04 18.95
N LYS A 344 8.21 -5.87 19.04
CA LYS A 344 7.24 -6.66 18.26
C LYS A 344 7.38 -6.46 16.75
N VAL A 345 7.57 -5.22 16.30
CA VAL A 345 7.77 -4.89 14.89
C VAL A 345 9.09 -5.45 14.40
N GLN A 346 10.17 -5.22 15.17
CA GLN A 346 11.51 -5.67 14.80
C GLN A 346 11.66 -7.21 14.77
N ALA A 347 10.87 -7.93 15.57
CA ALA A 347 10.89 -9.39 15.62
C ALA A 347 10.03 -10.05 14.51
N ALA A 348 9.27 -9.29 13.72
CA ALA A 348 8.37 -9.86 12.71
C ALA A 348 9.13 -10.35 11.48
N PRO A 349 8.99 -11.63 11.06
CA PRO A 349 9.67 -12.17 9.87
C PRO A 349 9.36 -11.39 8.59
N ALA A 350 8.12 -10.92 8.41
CA ALA A 350 7.71 -10.10 7.27
C ALA A 350 8.49 -8.78 7.19
N ILE A 351 8.68 -8.10 8.32
CA ILE A 351 9.43 -6.84 8.38
C ILE A 351 10.92 -7.09 8.09
N ALA A 352 11.50 -8.16 8.64
CA ALA A 352 12.88 -8.55 8.35
C ALA A 352 13.09 -8.88 6.85
N ALA A 353 12.12 -9.59 6.23
CA ALA A 353 12.14 -9.91 4.82
C ALA A 353 12.06 -8.66 3.93
N LEU A 354 11.17 -7.73 4.28
CA LEU A 354 11.02 -6.46 3.59
C LEU A 354 12.30 -5.60 3.70
N ALA A 355 12.91 -5.56 4.89
CA ALA A 355 14.18 -4.88 5.11
C ALA A 355 15.31 -5.49 4.27
N ALA A 356 15.38 -6.82 4.16
CA ALA A 356 16.34 -7.49 3.29
C ALA A 356 16.09 -7.24 1.80
N GLN A 357 14.81 -7.09 1.40
CA GLN A 357 14.42 -6.76 0.02
C GLN A 357 14.73 -5.30 -0.33
N SER A 358 14.79 -4.40 0.63
CA SER A 358 14.97 -2.96 0.39
C SER A 358 16.25 -2.62 -0.38
N ALA A 359 17.30 -3.45 -0.26
CA ALA A 359 18.55 -3.31 -1.03
C ALA A 359 18.35 -3.51 -2.56
N PHE A 360 17.23 -4.08 -2.96
CA PHE A 360 16.85 -4.39 -4.34
C PHE A 360 15.53 -3.70 -4.74
N SER A 361 15.11 -2.71 -3.96
CA SER A 361 13.85 -2.02 -4.18
C SER A 361 14.05 -0.63 -4.75
N THR A 362 13.06 -0.19 -5.53
CA THR A 362 12.95 1.17 -6.03
C THR A 362 11.65 1.77 -5.51
N VAL A 363 11.68 3.02 -5.08
CA VAL A 363 10.46 3.72 -4.65
C VAL A 363 9.48 3.76 -5.83
N GLN A 364 8.23 3.37 -5.56
CA GLN A 364 7.15 3.33 -6.54
C GLN A 364 6.82 4.77 -7.01
N ARG A 365 7.47 5.17 -8.09
CA ARG A 365 7.21 6.42 -8.79
C ARG A 365 7.06 6.09 -10.26
N VAL A 366 5.80 5.96 -10.70
CA VAL A 366 5.45 5.59 -12.07
C VAL A 366 4.29 6.46 -12.54
N GLY A 367 4.32 6.86 -13.80
CA GLY A 367 3.19 7.51 -14.45
C GLY A 367 2.06 6.50 -14.71
N ASN A 368 0.82 6.97 -14.70
CA ASN A 368 -0.37 6.11 -14.81
C ASN A 368 -0.40 5.19 -16.03
N LYS A 369 0.31 5.53 -17.12
CA LYS A 369 0.41 4.70 -18.33
C LYS A 369 1.23 3.42 -18.16
N TYR A 370 1.89 3.22 -17.01
CA TYR A 370 2.61 1.98 -16.71
C TYR A 370 1.69 0.78 -16.52
N TRP A 371 0.60 0.95 -15.78
CA TRP A 371 -0.15 -0.15 -15.17
C TRP A 371 -0.82 -1.07 -16.19
N ASP A 372 -1.65 -0.53 -17.07
CA ASP A 372 -2.46 -1.35 -17.99
C ASP A 372 -1.61 -2.10 -19.04
N PRO A 373 -0.61 -1.48 -19.71
CA PRO A 373 0.21 -2.19 -20.69
C PRO A 373 1.10 -3.27 -20.05
N ALA A 374 1.66 -3.02 -18.87
CA ALA A 374 2.46 -4.01 -18.14
C ALA A 374 1.60 -5.18 -17.64
N ALA A 375 0.41 -4.92 -17.11
CA ALA A 375 -0.54 -5.96 -16.72
C ALA A 375 -1.02 -6.78 -17.93
N ALA A 376 -1.25 -6.14 -19.08
CA ALA A 376 -1.60 -6.84 -20.32
C ALA A 376 -0.50 -7.80 -20.76
N LEU A 377 0.76 -7.36 -20.72
CA LEU A 377 1.91 -8.23 -20.98
C LEU A 377 1.94 -9.40 -19.99
N GLY A 378 1.84 -9.15 -18.69
CA GLY A 378 1.82 -10.19 -17.64
C GLY A 378 0.74 -11.24 -17.89
N LYS A 379 -0.48 -10.82 -18.21
CA LYS A 379 -1.61 -11.71 -18.53
C LYS A 379 -1.34 -12.60 -19.76
N ILE A 380 -0.69 -12.06 -20.81
CA ILE A 380 -0.31 -12.86 -21.98
C ILE A 380 0.72 -13.93 -21.58
N LEU A 381 1.72 -13.56 -20.77
CA LEU A 381 2.78 -14.47 -20.33
C LEU A 381 2.27 -15.59 -19.44
N VAL A 382 1.40 -15.29 -18.47
CA VAL A 382 0.77 -16.28 -17.58
C VAL A 382 -0.05 -17.30 -18.37
N ASN A 383 -0.67 -16.89 -19.47
CA ASN A 383 -1.41 -17.78 -20.36
C ASN A 383 -0.54 -18.46 -21.44
N GLY A 384 0.80 -18.34 -21.36
CA GLY A 384 1.73 -19.01 -22.27
C GLY A 384 1.77 -18.42 -23.68
N ASN A 385 1.44 -17.16 -23.86
CA ASN A 385 1.36 -16.48 -25.16
C ASN A 385 0.48 -17.26 -26.16
N PRO A 386 -0.81 -17.41 -25.88
CA PRO A 386 -1.68 -18.35 -26.61
C PRO A 386 -1.83 -18.03 -28.10
N ASP A 387 -1.66 -16.76 -28.48
CA ASP A 387 -1.75 -16.32 -29.88
C ASP A 387 -0.41 -16.44 -30.62
N GLY A 388 0.67 -16.89 -29.95
CA GLY A 388 1.99 -17.08 -30.54
C GLY A 388 2.60 -15.79 -31.09
N ILE A 389 2.31 -14.65 -30.45
CA ILE A 389 2.84 -13.34 -30.87
C ILE A 389 4.36 -13.36 -30.69
N GLU A 390 5.09 -12.84 -31.66
CA GLU A 390 6.54 -12.71 -31.58
C GLU A 390 6.95 -11.91 -30.33
N LEU A 391 7.94 -12.39 -29.56
CA LEU A 391 8.24 -11.87 -28.22
C LEU A 391 8.72 -10.43 -28.22
N GLN A 392 9.52 -10.04 -29.24
CA GLN A 392 9.93 -8.64 -29.40
C GLN A 392 8.73 -7.74 -29.66
N THR A 393 7.77 -8.20 -30.47
CA THR A 393 6.52 -7.48 -30.74
C THR A 393 5.67 -7.29 -29.48
N LEU A 394 5.60 -8.29 -28.60
CA LEU A 394 4.92 -8.16 -27.29
C LEU A 394 5.56 -7.04 -26.46
N LEU A 395 6.89 -7.03 -26.40
CA LEU A 395 7.65 -6.04 -25.64
C LEU A 395 7.53 -4.64 -26.26
N ASP A 396 7.62 -4.52 -27.58
CA ASP A 396 7.46 -3.24 -28.28
C ASP A 396 6.08 -2.63 -28.03
N ASN A 397 5.02 -3.45 -28.05
CA ASN A 397 3.67 -3.01 -27.72
C ASN A 397 3.52 -2.57 -26.25
N ALA A 398 4.11 -3.32 -25.32
CA ALA A 398 4.08 -2.97 -23.90
C ALA A 398 4.82 -1.65 -23.63
N VAL A 399 6.04 -1.51 -24.18
CA VAL A 399 6.86 -0.29 -24.01
C VAL A 399 6.17 0.91 -24.67
N ALA A 400 5.60 0.75 -25.86
CA ALA A 400 4.85 1.82 -26.53
C ALA A 400 3.65 2.31 -25.69
N GLY A 401 2.96 1.39 -25.01
CA GLY A 401 1.86 1.73 -24.10
C GLY A 401 2.36 2.41 -22.83
N ILE A 402 3.42 1.88 -22.20
CA ILE A 402 4.02 2.41 -20.96
C ILE A 402 4.57 3.83 -21.16
N THR A 403 5.21 4.09 -22.31
CA THR A 403 5.85 5.37 -22.63
C THR A 403 4.94 6.34 -23.39
N ALA A 404 3.67 5.99 -23.58
CA ALA A 404 2.70 6.89 -24.16
C ALA A 404 2.58 8.17 -23.31
N ALA A 405 2.28 9.30 -23.95
CA ALA A 405 2.09 10.57 -23.25
C ALA A 405 1.07 10.40 -22.10
N GLY A 406 1.44 10.85 -20.94
CA GLY A 406 0.57 10.86 -19.78
C GLY A 406 -0.65 11.78 -20.02
N ASP A 407 -1.79 11.43 -19.47
CA ASP A 407 -2.91 12.35 -19.40
C ASP A 407 -2.56 13.42 -18.33
N MET A 408 -2.51 14.69 -18.75
CA MET A 408 -2.29 15.81 -17.84
C MET A 408 -3.54 16.04 -16.98
#